data_b4f69a00644d03612efb93ecdfcb2a67
#
_entry.id   b4f69a00644d03612efb93ecdfcb2a67
#
_cell.length_a   1.000
_cell.length_b   1.000
_cell.length_c   1.000
_cell.angle_alpha   90.00
_cell.angle_beta   90.00
_cell.angle_gamma   90.00
#
_symmetry.space_group_name_H-M   'P 1'
#
loop_
_entity.id
_entity.type
_entity.pdbx_description
1 polymer ?
#
loop_
_entity_poly.entity_id
_entity_poly.type
_entity_poly.pdbx_seq_one_letter_code
_entity_poly.pdbx_strand_id
1 'polypeptide(L)'
;MNIAILSGKGGTGKTTVSTNLAVTLSVNYVDCDVEEPNGFIFLNPSIQKREDVFAGYPATTKETCVLCGACAKACQFNALAKVGNEIVVFEKLCHDCGTCRLVCKAGALFYAKRSIGKLESGSNKDINCQRGILNVGEPMAVPVIRKLLANLPEEDHLIDCPPGTSCNVVNALKYVDAAILVTEPSEFGLHDLNMAVELVKLYHIPYGIIINKDDGTENMIKSYCRKNNITLFGTIPYSMEAAELYSKGIMLCEDEAHKKIFFRIAVKIKEAFSW
;
A
#
# COMPACT_ATOMS: atom_id res chain seq x y z
N MET A 1 -13.00 -6.21 -10.20
CA MET A 1 -11.67 -6.84 -9.98
C MET A 1 -10.73 -5.85 -9.32
N ASN A 2 -9.96 -6.30 -8.34
CA ASN A 2 -8.95 -5.49 -7.65
C ASN A 2 -7.55 -5.96 -8.05
N ILE A 3 -6.77 -5.12 -8.71
CA ILE A 3 -5.41 -5.45 -9.15
C ILE A 3 -4.39 -4.66 -8.33
N ALA A 4 -3.51 -5.37 -7.61
CA ALA A 4 -2.40 -4.75 -6.89
C ALA A 4 -1.27 -4.35 -7.83
N ILE A 5 -0.74 -3.15 -7.66
CA ILE A 5 0.55 -2.75 -8.24
C ILE A 5 1.60 -2.84 -7.15
N LEU A 6 2.57 -3.71 -7.34
CA LEU A 6 3.60 -4.05 -6.36
C LEU A 6 5.00 -3.72 -6.88
N SER A 7 5.92 -3.51 -5.97
CA SER A 7 7.36 -3.46 -6.27
C SER A 7 8.16 -3.99 -5.10
N GLY A 8 9.26 -4.67 -5.36
CA GLY A 8 10.12 -5.20 -4.30
C GLY A 8 10.88 -4.13 -3.53
N LYS A 9 11.00 -2.90 -4.07
CA LYS A 9 11.63 -1.74 -3.41
C LYS A 9 10.96 -0.43 -3.82
N GLY A 10 11.28 0.65 -3.10
CA GLY A 10 10.93 2.02 -3.49
C GLY A 10 11.71 2.51 -4.72
N GLY A 11 11.17 3.50 -5.43
CA GLY A 11 11.84 4.16 -6.56
C GLY A 11 11.80 3.43 -7.92
N THR A 12 11.16 2.27 -8.03
CA THR A 12 10.98 1.53 -9.31
C THR A 12 10.00 2.21 -10.27
N GLY A 13 9.27 3.23 -9.81
CA GLY A 13 8.22 3.91 -10.58
C GLY A 13 6.84 3.26 -10.48
N LYS A 14 6.57 2.53 -9.40
CA LYS A 14 5.29 1.87 -9.12
C LYS A 14 4.11 2.84 -9.25
N THR A 15 4.13 3.98 -8.54
CA THR A 15 3.08 5.02 -8.58
C THR A 15 2.93 5.64 -9.99
N THR A 16 4.05 5.82 -10.72
CA THR A 16 3.99 6.27 -12.12
C THR A 16 3.23 5.25 -12.97
N VAL A 17 3.53 3.97 -12.82
CA VAL A 17 2.86 2.91 -13.58
C VAL A 17 1.38 2.81 -13.18
N SER A 18 1.07 2.82 -11.88
CA SER A 18 -0.29 2.65 -11.37
C SER A 18 -1.23 3.78 -11.80
N THR A 19 -0.80 5.04 -11.68
CA THR A 19 -1.62 6.20 -12.06
C THR A 19 -1.88 6.24 -13.58
N ASN A 20 -0.84 5.98 -14.38
CA ASN A 20 -0.98 5.96 -15.84
C ASN A 20 -1.86 4.79 -16.33
N LEU A 21 -1.75 3.62 -15.71
CA LEU A 21 -2.62 2.48 -16.01
C LEU A 21 -4.06 2.73 -15.59
N ALA A 22 -4.30 3.36 -14.43
CA ALA A 22 -5.66 3.68 -13.98
C ALA A 22 -6.40 4.55 -15.00
N VAL A 23 -5.73 5.57 -15.54
CA VAL A 23 -6.28 6.43 -16.59
C VAL A 23 -6.45 5.66 -17.91
N THR A 24 -5.44 4.88 -18.32
CA THR A 24 -5.48 4.15 -19.60
C THR A 24 -6.56 3.06 -19.62
N LEU A 25 -6.80 2.41 -18.49
CA LEU A 25 -7.81 1.36 -18.32
C LEU A 25 -9.20 1.93 -17.97
N SER A 26 -9.27 3.21 -17.58
CA SER A 26 -10.47 3.89 -17.08
C SER A 26 -11.07 3.17 -15.85
N VAL A 27 -10.22 2.84 -14.87
CA VAL A 27 -10.59 2.16 -13.63
C VAL A 27 -10.28 3.02 -12.41
N ASN A 28 -10.93 2.72 -11.30
CA ASN A 28 -10.73 3.44 -10.05
C ASN A 28 -9.31 3.25 -9.50
N TYR A 29 -8.81 4.26 -8.83
CA TYR A 29 -7.47 4.27 -8.25
C TYR A 29 -7.49 4.31 -6.74
N VAL A 30 -6.71 3.44 -6.10
CA VAL A 30 -6.57 3.39 -4.65
C VAL A 30 -5.11 3.48 -4.26
N ASP A 31 -4.73 4.54 -3.55
CA ASP A 31 -3.39 4.71 -3.00
C ASP A 31 -3.33 4.09 -1.61
N CYS A 32 -2.72 2.93 -1.54
CA CYS A 32 -2.54 2.13 -0.34
C CYS A 32 -1.16 2.33 0.31
N ASP A 33 -0.28 3.13 -0.31
CA ASP A 33 0.98 3.57 0.29
C ASP A 33 0.71 4.71 1.28
N VAL A 34 0.11 4.36 2.41
CA VAL A 34 -0.42 5.34 3.38
C VAL A 34 0.65 6.20 4.05
N GLU A 35 1.92 5.81 3.96
CA GLU A 35 3.07 6.56 4.48
C GLU A 35 3.49 7.67 3.51
N GLU A 36 3.44 7.40 2.19
CA GLU A 36 3.78 8.34 1.11
C GLU A 36 2.78 8.30 -0.05
N PRO A 37 1.49 8.68 0.16
CA PRO A 37 0.44 8.56 -0.86
C PRO A 37 0.58 9.62 -1.96
N ASN A 38 1.42 9.37 -2.94
CA ASN A 38 1.82 10.32 -3.99
C ASN A 38 0.93 10.29 -5.25
N GLY A 39 0.06 9.29 -5.42
CA GLY A 39 -0.77 9.14 -6.62
C GLY A 39 -1.70 10.33 -6.89
N PHE A 40 -2.17 10.99 -5.83
CA PHE A 40 -3.05 12.16 -5.96
C PHE A 40 -2.35 13.41 -6.52
N ILE A 41 -1.01 13.46 -6.53
CA ILE A 41 -0.25 14.53 -7.19
C ILE A 41 -0.49 14.48 -8.71
N PHE A 42 -0.57 13.27 -9.28
CA PHE A 42 -0.76 13.04 -10.72
C PHE A 42 -2.23 13.07 -11.11
N LEU A 43 -3.07 12.36 -10.35
CA LEU A 43 -4.49 12.26 -10.64
C LEU A 43 -5.30 13.49 -10.26
N ASN A 44 -4.77 14.31 -9.33
CA ASN A 44 -5.36 15.57 -8.87
C ASN A 44 -6.90 15.53 -8.67
N PRO A 45 -7.44 14.58 -7.88
CA PRO A 45 -8.88 14.45 -7.72
C PRO A 45 -9.46 15.57 -6.86
N SER A 46 -10.68 16.01 -7.17
CA SER A 46 -11.47 16.87 -6.29
C SER A 46 -11.92 16.07 -5.07
N ILE A 47 -11.37 16.39 -3.89
CA ILE A 47 -11.68 15.67 -2.64
C ILE A 47 -13.13 15.95 -2.23
N GLN A 48 -13.92 14.90 -2.07
CA GLN A 48 -15.34 14.94 -1.73
C GLN A 48 -15.61 14.48 -0.29
N LYS A 49 -14.81 13.54 0.23
CA LYS A 49 -14.98 12.97 1.56
C LYS A 49 -13.65 12.81 2.28
N ARG A 50 -13.68 13.07 3.58
CA ARG A 50 -12.59 12.77 4.52
C ARG A 50 -13.15 12.01 5.71
N GLU A 51 -12.42 11.02 6.20
CA GLU A 51 -12.81 10.19 7.32
C GLU A 51 -11.58 9.82 8.16
N ASP A 52 -11.64 10.08 9.47
CA ASP A 52 -10.55 9.72 10.38
C ASP A 52 -10.51 8.21 10.63
N VAL A 53 -9.30 7.71 10.78
CA VAL A 53 -9.02 6.32 11.21
C VAL A 53 -8.51 6.35 12.62
N PHE A 54 -9.10 5.52 13.48
CA PHE A 54 -8.77 5.45 14.89
C PHE A 54 -8.19 4.09 15.27
N ALA A 55 -7.27 4.09 16.23
CA ALA A 55 -6.83 2.91 16.94
C ALA A 55 -7.14 3.05 18.43
N GLY A 56 -7.38 1.92 19.10
CA GLY A 56 -7.58 1.88 20.53
C GLY A 56 -6.26 1.95 21.31
N TYR A 57 -6.33 2.51 22.49
CA TYR A 57 -5.25 2.38 23.47
C TYR A 57 -5.83 2.22 24.87
N PRO A 58 -5.15 1.50 25.78
CA PRO A 58 -5.65 1.29 27.13
C PRO A 58 -5.59 2.57 27.96
N ALA A 59 -6.63 2.81 28.74
CA ALA A 59 -6.63 3.79 29.81
C ALA A 59 -7.05 3.09 31.10
N THR A 60 -6.59 3.58 32.26
CA THR A 60 -6.88 2.99 33.56
C THR A 60 -7.90 3.82 34.35
N THR A 61 -8.83 3.13 35.00
CA THR A 61 -9.71 3.73 35.98
C THR A 61 -8.99 3.69 37.35
N LYS A 62 -8.74 4.85 37.94
CA LYS A 62 -7.98 4.93 39.21
C LYS A 62 -8.68 4.20 40.36
N GLU A 63 -10.00 4.24 40.38
CA GLU A 63 -10.85 3.65 41.41
C GLU A 63 -10.78 2.11 41.47
N THR A 64 -10.59 1.46 40.34
CA THR A 64 -10.59 -0.01 40.21
C THR A 64 -9.19 -0.59 40.02
N CYS A 65 -8.20 0.24 39.68
CA CYS A 65 -6.83 -0.23 39.46
C CYS A 65 -6.09 -0.55 40.78
N VAL A 66 -5.80 -1.82 41.00
CA VAL A 66 -5.06 -2.29 42.16
C VAL A 66 -3.54 -2.22 42.01
N LEU A 67 -3.04 -1.57 40.97
CA LEU A 67 -1.60 -1.32 40.71
C LEU A 67 -0.72 -2.59 40.70
N CYS A 68 -1.27 -3.75 40.35
CA CYS A 68 -0.53 -5.02 40.32
C CYS A 68 0.57 -5.08 39.25
N GLY A 69 0.53 -4.19 38.23
CA GLY A 69 1.52 -4.11 37.13
C GLY A 69 1.43 -5.22 36.09
N ALA A 70 0.44 -6.11 36.12
CA ALA A 70 0.30 -7.21 35.18
C ALA A 70 0.19 -6.73 33.73
N CYS A 71 -0.55 -5.63 33.47
CA CYS A 71 -0.70 -5.03 32.15
C CYS A 71 0.63 -4.51 31.59
N ALA A 72 1.48 -3.88 32.42
CA ALA A 72 2.80 -3.40 31.98
C ALA A 72 3.74 -4.57 31.66
N LYS A 73 3.74 -5.63 32.50
CA LYS A 73 4.56 -6.84 32.25
C LYS A 73 4.16 -7.60 30.99
N ALA A 74 2.87 -7.61 30.66
CA ALA A 74 2.36 -8.32 29.48
C ALA A 74 2.51 -7.52 28.16
N CYS A 75 2.83 -6.23 28.24
CA CYS A 75 2.93 -5.38 27.05
C CYS A 75 4.24 -5.64 26.30
N GLN A 76 4.16 -6.25 25.13
CA GLN A 76 5.32 -6.52 24.25
C GLN A 76 5.86 -5.25 23.57
N PHE A 77 5.09 -4.17 23.58
CA PHE A 77 5.43 -2.90 22.90
C PHE A 77 5.91 -1.82 23.87
N ASN A 78 6.05 -2.14 25.17
CA ASN A 78 6.40 -1.18 26.22
C ASN A 78 5.48 0.05 26.27
N ALA A 79 4.23 -0.11 25.81
CA ALA A 79 3.22 0.95 25.80
C ALA A 79 2.62 1.23 27.18
N LEU A 80 2.93 0.41 28.19
CA LEU A 80 2.50 0.60 29.59
C LEU A 80 3.68 0.44 30.54
N ALA A 81 3.76 1.32 31.54
CA ALA A 81 4.73 1.23 32.60
C ALA A 81 4.03 1.45 33.97
N LYS A 82 4.47 0.72 35.01
CA LYS A 82 4.09 1.04 36.39
C LYS A 82 5.13 2.00 36.96
N VAL A 83 4.73 3.21 37.28
CA VAL A 83 5.60 4.25 37.83
C VAL A 83 4.99 4.72 39.17
N GLY A 84 5.66 4.40 40.28
CA GLY A 84 5.11 4.71 41.61
C GLY A 84 3.70 4.12 41.79
N ASN A 85 2.74 4.99 42.01
CA ASN A 85 1.34 4.64 42.27
C ASN A 85 0.42 4.86 41.03
N GLU A 86 0.96 4.71 39.84
CA GLU A 86 0.15 4.83 38.61
C GLU A 86 0.64 3.89 37.52
N ILE A 87 -0.26 3.64 36.56
CA ILE A 87 0.06 3.01 35.29
C ILE A 87 0.13 4.12 34.23
N VAL A 88 1.34 4.38 33.74
CA VAL A 88 1.58 5.33 32.65
C VAL A 88 1.35 4.63 31.33
N VAL A 89 0.64 5.28 30.39
CA VAL A 89 0.35 4.78 29.06
C VAL A 89 1.06 5.65 28.02
N PHE A 90 1.85 5.02 27.18
CA PHE A 90 2.49 5.64 26.01
C PHE A 90 1.63 5.31 24.77
N GLU A 91 0.65 6.16 24.49
CA GLU A 91 -0.38 5.93 23.46
C GLU A 91 0.21 5.60 22.08
N LYS A 92 1.27 6.32 21.68
CA LYS A 92 1.94 6.12 20.38
C LYS A 92 2.67 4.78 20.26
N LEU A 93 3.03 4.14 21.38
CA LEU A 93 3.65 2.82 21.38
C LEU A 93 2.60 1.69 21.42
N CYS A 94 1.33 2.01 21.62
CA CYS A 94 0.28 1.01 21.70
C CYS A 94 -0.13 0.51 20.32
N HIS A 95 -0.09 -0.81 20.13
CA HIS A 95 -0.48 -1.52 18.91
C HIS A 95 -1.92 -2.06 18.93
N ASP A 96 -2.75 -1.63 19.89
CA ASP A 96 -4.16 -2.06 20.04
C ASP A 96 -4.35 -3.60 20.02
N CYS A 97 -3.38 -4.33 20.59
CA CYS A 97 -3.38 -5.80 20.57
C CYS A 97 -4.31 -6.45 21.62
N GLY A 98 -4.81 -5.70 22.59
CA GLY A 98 -5.74 -6.17 23.60
C GLY A 98 -5.13 -6.96 24.78
N THR A 99 -3.87 -7.39 24.72
CA THR A 99 -3.24 -8.27 25.73
C THR A 99 -3.33 -7.72 27.15
N CYS A 100 -3.11 -6.42 27.34
CA CYS A 100 -3.19 -5.79 28.65
C CYS A 100 -4.58 -5.92 29.30
N ARG A 101 -5.66 -5.87 28.50
CA ARG A 101 -7.03 -6.06 28.97
C ARG A 101 -7.29 -7.49 29.40
N LEU A 102 -6.77 -8.48 28.65
CA LEU A 102 -6.94 -9.90 28.97
C LEU A 102 -6.30 -10.28 30.31
N VAL A 103 -5.16 -9.67 30.68
CA VAL A 103 -4.44 -9.97 31.94
C VAL A 103 -4.93 -9.14 33.13
N CYS A 104 -5.81 -8.16 32.94
CA CYS A 104 -6.32 -7.28 34.00
C CYS A 104 -7.45 -7.94 34.77
N LYS A 105 -7.13 -8.68 35.84
CA LYS A 105 -8.13 -9.35 36.69
C LYS A 105 -9.09 -8.38 37.38
N ALA A 106 -8.64 -7.14 37.65
CA ALA A 106 -9.47 -6.10 38.27
C ALA A 106 -10.44 -5.43 37.28
N GLY A 107 -10.35 -5.71 35.98
CA GLY A 107 -11.18 -5.06 34.96
C GLY A 107 -10.99 -3.53 34.88
N ALA A 108 -9.85 -3.01 35.33
CA ALA A 108 -9.59 -1.58 35.47
C ALA A 108 -9.14 -0.89 34.15
N LEU A 109 -9.07 -1.63 33.05
CA LEU A 109 -8.66 -1.11 31.76
C LEU A 109 -9.86 -0.95 30.84
N PHE A 110 -10.05 0.25 30.33
CA PHE A 110 -10.94 0.54 29.20
C PHE A 110 -10.11 1.03 28.02
N TYR A 111 -10.73 1.11 26.83
CA TYR A 111 -10.05 1.56 25.62
C TYR A 111 -10.56 2.94 25.22
N ALA A 112 -9.64 3.89 25.20
CA ALA A 112 -9.81 5.18 24.53
C ALA A 112 -9.42 5.04 23.04
N LYS A 113 -9.74 6.04 22.24
CA LYS A 113 -9.41 6.07 20.79
C LYS A 113 -8.48 7.25 20.50
N ARG A 114 -7.48 7.04 19.64
CA ARG A 114 -6.65 8.09 19.06
C ARG A 114 -6.70 8.03 17.55
N SER A 115 -6.66 9.16 16.88
CA SER A 115 -6.56 9.22 15.42
C SER A 115 -5.16 8.80 14.99
N ILE A 116 -5.08 7.83 14.08
CA ILE A 116 -3.82 7.31 13.53
C ILE A 116 -3.61 7.70 12.07
N GLY A 117 -4.63 8.21 11.41
CA GLY A 117 -4.60 8.60 10.01
C GLY A 117 -5.98 9.00 9.53
N LYS A 118 -6.09 9.21 8.23
CA LYS A 118 -7.36 9.54 7.56
C LYS A 118 -7.47 8.85 6.21
N LEU A 119 -8.70 8.67 5.75
CA LEU A 119 -9.03 8.29 4.39
C LEU A 119 -9.54 9.53 3.66
N GLU A 120 -9.15 9.69 2.41
CA GLU A 120 -9.67 10.71 1.51
C GLU A 120 -10.18 10.04 0.25
N SER A 121 -11.35 10.47 -0.23
CA SER A 121 -11.91 10.05 -1.51
C SER A 121 -12.37 11.25 -2.32
N GLY A 122 -12.27 11.12 -3.62
CA GLY A 122 -12.65 12.14 -4.58
C GLY A 122 -12.66 11.56 -5.99
N SER A 123 -12.82 12.41 -6.99
CA SER A 123 -12.85 12.00 -8.37
C SER A 123 -12.12 13.00 -9.27
N ASN A 124 -11.55 12.48 -10.36
CA ASN A 124 -11.08 13.26 -11.50
C ASN A 124 -11.67 12.66 -12.76
N LYS A 125 -12.49 13.45 -13.48
CA LYS A 125 -13.27 12.97 -14.63
C LYS A 125 -14.08 11.72 -14.22
N ASP A 126 -13.84 10.60 -14.91
CA ASP A 126 -14.58 9.34 -14.73
C ASP A 126 -13.89 8.37 -13.76
N ILE A 127 -12.79 8.79 -13.10
CA ILE A 127 -12.02 7.94 -12.20
C ILE A 127 -12.26 8.35 -10.76
N ASN A 128 -12.76 7.43 -9.94
CA ASN A 128 -12.81 7.59 -8.51
C ASN A 128 -11.44 7.28 -7.90
N CYS A 129 -11.01 8.15 -7.00
CA CYS A 129 -9.70 8.04 -6.35
C CYS A 129 -9.89 7.97 -4.84
N GLN A 130 -9.20 7.03 -4.20
CA GLN A 130 -9.17 6.91 -2.75
C GLN A 130 -7.72 6.80 -2.27
N ARG A 131 -7.45 7.34 -1.09
CA ARG A 131 -6.16 7.15 -0.43
C ARG A 131 -6.29 7.06 1.08
N GLY A 132 -5.38 6.30 1.68
CA GLY A 132 -5.10 6.39 3.11
C GLY A 132 -3.93 7.33 3.37
N ILE A 133 -3.96 8.05 4.48
CA ILE A 133 -2.86 8.90 4.93
C ILE A 133 -2.59 8.58 6.38
N LEU A 134 -1.39 8.12 6.69
CA LEU A 134 -0.94 7.86 8.05
C LEU A 134 -0.50 9.16 8.72
N ASN A 135 -0.81 9.33 10.00
CA ASN A 135 -0.34 10.49 10.75
C ASN A 135 1.18 10.43 10.93
N VAL A 136 1.85 11.57 10.88
CA VAL A 136 3.30 11.65 11.06
C VAL A 136 3.73 11.06 12.40
N GLY A 137 4.69 10.14 12.36
CA GLY A 137 5.21 9.43 13.54
C GLY A 137 4.30 8.34 14.09
N GLU A 138 3.27 7.92 13.33
CA GLU A 138 2.43 6.78 13.68
C GLU A 138 3.04 5.47 13.16
N PRO A 139 3.28 4.45 14.01
CA PRO A 139 3.89 3.20 13.57
C PRO A 139 2.91 2.21 12.94
N MET A 140 1.59 2.44 13.04
CA MET A 140 0.57 1.46 12.66
C MET A 140 -0.12 1.80 11.34
N ALA A 141 0.49 1.47 10.19
CA ALA A 141 -0.09 1.64 8.87
C ALA A 141 -1.23 0.64 8.57
N VAL A 142 -1.11 -0.60 9.03
CA VAL A 142 -2.04 -1.70 8.71
C VAL A 142 -3.51 -1.39 8.99
N PRO A 143 -3.93 -0.77 10.12
CA PRO A 143 -5.33 -0.44 10.33
C PRO A 143 -5.88 0.57 9.32
N VAL A 144 -5.06 1.53 8.84
CA VAL A 144 -5.44 2.48 7.80
C VAL A 144 -5.65 1.75 6.47
N ILE A 145 -4.71 0.89 6.08
CA ILE A 145 -4.77 0.05 4.88
C ILE A 145 -6.03 -0.82 4.88
N ARG A 146 -6.27 -1.53 5.99
CA ARG A 146 -7.46 -2.40 6.12
C ARG A 146 -8.76 -1.62 6.01
N LYS A 147 -8.86 -0.46 6.66
CA LYS A 147 -10.06 0.37 6.60
C LYS A 147 -10.30 0.91 5.20
N LEU A 148 -9.23 1.31 4.49
CA LEU A 148 -9.29 1.76 3.11
C LEU A 148 -9.84 0.66 2.19
N LEU A 149 -9.25 -0.53 2.25
CA LEU A 149 -9.54 -1.60 1.30
C LEU A 149 -10.82 -2.39 1.62
N ALA A 150 -11.23 -2.48 2.89
CA ALA A 150 -12.46 -3.17 3.28
C ALA A 150 -13.75 -2.46 2.84
N ASN A 151 -13.66 -1.18 2.46
CA ASN A 151 -14.81 -0.35 2.08
C ASN A 151 -14.82 0.01 0.59
N LEU A 152 -14.04 -0.69 -0.24
CA LEU A 152 -14.07 -0.47 -1.69
C LEU A 152 -15.42 -0.93 -2.26
N PRO A 153 -16.02 -0.16 -3.19
CA PRO A 153 -17.22 -0.58 -3.90
C PRO A 153 -16.93 -1.80 -4.79
N GLU A 154 -18.00 -2.48 -5.24
CA GLU A 154 -17.90 -3.60 -6.18
C GLU A 154 -17.65 -3.10 -7.61
N GLU A 155 -16.48 -2.51 -7.83
CA GLU A 155 -16.03 -1.95 -9.10
C GLU A 155 -14.59 -2.41 -9.37
N ASP A 156 -14.04 -2.01 -10.50
CA ASP A 156 -12.65 -2.31 -10.84
C ASP A 156 -11.69 -1.28 -10.25
N HIS A 157 -10.64 -1.77 -9.58
CA HIS A 157 -9.65 -0.92 -8.91
C HIS A 157 -8.22 -1.31 -9.26
N LEU A 158 -7.38 -0.30 -9.48
CA LEU A 158 -5.93 -0.43 -9.35
C LEU A 158 -5.50 0.06 -7.96
N ILE A 159 -4.86 -0.83 -7.21
CA ILE A 159 -4.41 -0.59 -5.85
C ILE A 159 -2.90 -0.39 -5.86
N ASP A 160 -2.45 0.85 -5.69
CA ASP A 160 -1.03 1.18 -5.54
C ASP A 160 -0.57 0.82 -4.13
N CYS A 161 0.17 -0.28 -4.00
CA CYS A 161 0.57 -0.84 -2.71
C CYS A 161 1.87 -0.18 -2.19
N PRO A 162 2.14 -0.25 -0.89
CA PRO A 162 3.45 0.13 -0.36
C PRO A 162 4.58 -0.66 -1.01
N PRO A 163 5.81 -0.13 -1.07
CA PRO A 163 6.96 -0.87 -1.60
C PRO A 163 7.40 -2.01 -0.67
N GLY A 164 8.11 -2.99 -1.24
CA GLY A 164 8.67 -4.11 -0.50
C GLY A 164 7.68 -5.26 -0.27
N THR A 165 7.98 -6.08 0.74
CA THR A 165 7.22 -7.30 1.09
C THR A 165 6.80 -7.31 2.57
N SER A 166 6.61 -6.12 3.15
CA SER A 166 6.27 -5.92 4.56
C SER A 166 4.83 -6.32 4.92
N CYS A 167 4.50 -6.25 6.20
CA CYS A 167 3.13 -6.48 6.70
C CYS A 167 2.09 -5.59 6.01
N ASN A 168 2.48 -4.39 5.57
CA ASN A 168 1.60 -3.46 4.85
C ASN A 168 1.14 -4.08 3.52
N VAL A 169 2.10 -4.59 2.72
CA VAL A 169 1.81 -5.29 1.45
C VAL A 169 1.00 -6.55 1.68
N VAL A 170 1.41 -7.40 2.63
CA VAL A 170 0.68 -8.63 2.99
C VAL A 170 -0.78 -8.36 3.34
N ASN A 171 -1.06 -7.26 4.05
CA ASN A 171 -2.44 -6.90 4.38
C ASN A 171 -3.21 -6.37 3.17
N ALA A 172 -2.57 -5.66 2.24
CA ALA A 172 -3.19 -5.24 0.99
C ALA A 172 -3.56 -6.43 0.09
N LEU A 173 -2.67 -7.42 -0.01
CA LEU A 173 -2.88 -8.62 -0.84
C LEU A 173 -4.12 -9.45 -0.47
N LYS A 174 -4.69 -9.26 0.71
CA LYS A 174 -5.94 -9.94 1.11
C LYS A 174 -7.19 -9.44 0.40
N TYR A 175 -7.09 -8.33 -0.31
CA TYR A 175 -8.20 -7.63 -0.95
C TYR A 175 -8.07 -7.59 -2.48
N VAL A 176 -7.13 -8.34 -3.06
CA VAL A 176 -6.84 -8.30 -4.50
C VAL A 176 -7.04 -9.63 -5.19
N ASP A 177 -7.41 -9.56 -6.46
CA ASP A 177 -7.66 -10.72 -7.32
C ASP A 177 -6.45 -11.05 -8.19
N ALA A 178 -5.62 -10.05 -8.51
CA ALA A 178 -4.42 -10.19 -9.34
C ALA A 178 -3.36 -9.16 -8.94
N ALA A 179 -2.13 -9.33 -9.44
CA ALA A 179 -1.03 -8.43 -9.15
C ALA A 179 -0.18 -8.11 -10.39
N ILE A 180 0.30 -6.88 -10.48
CA ILE A 180 1.28 -6.41 -11.45
C ILE A 180 2.55 -6.03 -10.69
N LEU A 181 3.65 -6.69 -10.98
CA LEU A 181 4.94 -6.43 -10.34
C LEU A 181 5.74 -5.45 -11.20
N VAL A 182 6.07 -4.28 -10.65
CA VAL A 182 6.88 -3.26 -11.34
C VAL A 182 8.31 -3.34 -10.85
N THR A 183 9.25 -3.47 -11.80
CA THR A 183 10.68 -3.56 -11.51
C THR A 183 11.51 -2.74 -12.50
N GLU A 184 12.80 -2.60 -12.24
CA GLU A 184 13.77 -1.98 -13.15
C GLU A 184 14.88 -2.96 -13.51
N PRO A 185 15.56 -2.83 -14.69
CA PRO A 185 16.53 -3.80 -15.18
C PRO A 185 17.89 -3.64 -14.47
N SER A 186 17.94 -4.00 -13.19
CA SER A 186 19.16 -4.00 -12.37
C SER A 186 19.26 -5.29 -11.55
N GLU A 187 20.44 -5.64 -11.07
CA GLU A 187 20.66 -6.82 -10.20
C GLU A 187 19.81 -6.70 -8.92
N PHE A 188 19.80 -5.53 -8.30
CA PHE A 188 18.93 -5.27 -7.15
C PHE A 188 17.44 -5.38 -7.50
N GLY A 189 17.06 -4.84 -8.70
CA GLY A 189 15.69 -4.97 -9.21
C GLY A 189 15.27 -6.42 -9.38
N LEU A 190 16.16 -7.30 -9.85
CA LEU A 190 15.90 -8.74 -9.96
C LEU A 190 15.76 -9.43 -8.60
N HIS A 191 16.64 -9.11 -7.65
CA HIS A 191 16.57 -9.67 -6.30
C HIS A 191 15.24 -9.31 -5.63
N ASP A 192 14.88 -8.03 -5.64
CA ASP A 192 13.67 -7.53 -5.02
C ASP A 192 12.41 -8.02 -5.72
N LEU A 193 12.45 -8.15 -7.06
CA LEU A 193 11.38 -8.76 -7.85
C LEU A 193 11.15 -10.21 -7.43
N ASN A 194 12.22 -10.98 -7.24
CA ASN A 194 12.09 -12.37 -6.83
C ASN A 194 11.38 -12.50 -5.47
N MET A 195 11.69 -11.64 -4.50
CA MET A 195 10.99 -11.60 -3.22
C MET A 195 9.49 -11.30 -3.38
N ALA A 196 9.14 -10.34 -4.25
CA ALA A 196 7.76 -10.01 -4.52
C ALA A 196 7.03 -11.14 -5.26
N VAL A 197 7.70 -11.83 -6.18
CA VAL A 197 7.17 -13.03 -6.87
C VAL A 197 6.89 -14.15 -5.88
N GLU A 198 7.81 -14.45 -4.97
CA GLU A 198 7.58 -15.48 -3.94
C GLU A 198 6.40 -15.10 -3.03
N LEU A 199 6.24 -13.82 -2.71
CA LEU A 199 5.11 -13.35 -1.92
C LEU A 199 3.77 -13.59 -2.64
N VAL A 200 3.62 -13.18 -3.90
CA VAL A 200 2.35 -13.36 -4.63
C VAL A 200 2.05 -14.83 -4.89
N LYS A 201 3.08 -15.68 -5.11
CA LYS A 201 2.93 -17.13 -5.20
C LYS A 201 2.42 -17.74 -3.90
N LEU A 202 2.95 -17.31 -2.75
CA LEU A 202 2.52 -17.79 -1.43
C LEU A 202 1.03 -17.53 -1.18
N TYR A 203 0.51 -16.42 -1.72
CA TYR A 203 -0.91 -16.07 -1.63
C TYR A 203 -1.74 -16.56 -2.82
N HIS A 204 -1.15 -17.33 -3.75
CA HIS A 204 -1.81 -17.89 -4.95
C HIS A 204 -2.45 -16.80 -5.83
N ILE A 205 -1.88 -15.60 -5.87
CA ILE A 205 -2.38 -14.48 -6.64
C ILE A 205 -1.82 -14.56 -8.07
N PRO A 206 -2.67 -14.54 -9.12
CA PRO A 206 -2.22 -14.42 -10.50
C PRO A 206 -1.43 -13.12 -10.71
N TYR A 207 -0.33 -13.18 -11.45
CA TYR A 207 0.52 -12.00 -11.61
C TYR A 207 1.26 -11.96 -12.95
N GLY A 208 1.73 -10.76 -13.30
CA GLY A 208 2.67 -10.53 -14.38
C GLY A 208 3.58 -9.35 -14.07
N ILE A 209 4.52 -9.07 -14.95
CA ILE A 209 5.60 -8.12 -14.72
C ILE A 209 5.54 -6.96 -15.73
N ILE A 210 5.85 -5.75 -15.26
CA ILE A 210 6.18 -4.58 -16.07
C ILE A 210 7.61 -4.17 -15.73
N ILE A 211 8.45 -4.02 -16.75
CA ILE A 211 9.79 -3.45 -16.59
C ILE A 211 9.72 -1.96 -16.86
N ASN A 212 10.01 -1.16 -15.84
CA ASN A 212 10.16 0.28 -15.98
C ASN A 212 11.63 0.65 -16.16
N LYS A 213 11.91 1.80 -16.76
CA LYS A 213 13.26 2.32 -17.05
C LYS A 213 14.08 1.33 -17.90
N ASP A 214 13.44 0.66 -18.86
CA ASP A 214 14.09 -0.29 -19.75
C ASP A 214 14.92 0.47 -20.82
N ASP A 215 16.15 0.05 -21.03
CA ASP A 215 17.04 0.62 -22.06
C ASP A 215 16.82 0.00 -23.46
N GLY A 216 15.85 -0.90 -23.57
CA GLY A 216 15.52 -1.61 -24.81
C GLY A 216 16.40 -2.82 -25.10
N THR A 217 17.46 -3.05 -24.34
CA THR A 217 18.34 -4.19 -24.54
C THR A 217 17.79 -5.49 -23.91
N GLU A 218 18.39 -6.62 -24.27
CA GLU A 218 18.17 -7.87 -23.52
C GLU A 218 18.73 -7.71 -22.11
N ASN A 219 17.93 -8.04 -21.09
CA ASN A 219 18.33 -7.88 -19.72
C ASN A 219 17.91 -9.07 -18.85
N MET A 220 18.43 -9.08 -17.61
CA MET A 220 18.23 -10.18 -16.67
C MET A 220 16.76 -10.38 -16.29
N ILE A 221 15.94 -9.33 -16.28
CA ILE A 221 14.50 -9.44 -15.95
C ILE A 221 13.75 -10.14 -17.09
N LYS A 222 14.04 -9.79 -18.36
CA LYS A 222 13.46 -10.46 -19.53
C LYS A 222 13.82 -11.94 -19.54
N SER A 223 15.10 -12.26 -19.25
CA SER A 223 15.58 -13.63 -19.13
C SER A 223 14.92 -14.37 -17.95
N TYR A 224 14.74 -13.72 -16.80
CA TYR A 224 14.05 -14.26 -15.63
C TYR A 224 12.58 -14.59 -15.95
N CYS A 225 11.86 -13.70 -16.63
CA CYS A 225 10.47 -13.92 -17.04
C CYS A 225 10.35 -15.16 -17.94
N ARG A 226 11.22 -15.29 -18.96
CA ARG A 226 11.23 -16.46 -19.87
C ARG A 226 11.53 -17.75 -19.12
N LYS A 227 12.58 -17.76 -18.28
CA LYS A 227 13.00 -18.96 -17.53
C LYS A 227 11.91 -19.46 -16.57
N ASN A 228 11.14 -18.56 -15.98
CA ASN A 228 10.11 -18.90 -15.00
C ASN A 228 8.69 -18.91 -15.59
N ASN A 229 8.54 -18.78 -16.91
CA ASN A 229 7.27 -18.72 -17.62
C ASN A 229 6.30 -17.66 -17.03
N ILE A 230 6.84 -16.47 -16.73
CA ILE A 230 6.08 -15.35 -16.17
C ILE A 230 5.70 -14.38 -17.28
N THR A 231 4.45 -13.96 -17.32
CA THR A 231 3.94 -13.02 -18.32
C THR A 231 4.60 -11.65 -18.15
N LEU A 232 5.26 -11.16 -19.21
CA LEU A 232 5.76 -9.80 -19.31
C LEU A 232 4.72 -8.94 -20.04
N PHE A 233 4.00 -8.08 -19.31
CA PHE A 233 2.99 -7.19 -19.89
C PHE A 233 3.60 -6.14 -20.80
N GLY A 234 4.79 -5.65 -20.47
CA GLY A 234 5.52 -4.72 -21.31
C GLY A 234 6.70 -4.07 -20.62
N THR A 235 7.32 -3.16 -21.35
CA THR A 235 8.45 -2.35 -20.89
C THR A 235 8.14 -0.88 -21.12
N ILE A 236 8.56 -0.04 -20.16
CA ILE A 236 8.49 1.43 -20.25
C ILE A 236 9.92 1.91 -20.37
N PRO A 237 10.29 2.63 -21.44
CA PRO A 237 11.66 3.02 -21.68
C PRO A 237 12.14 4.05 -20.65
N TYR A 238 13.42 4.01 -20.33
CA TYR A 238 14.08 5.10 -19.63
C TYR A 238 14.21 6.29 -20.58
N SER A 239 13.67 7.44 -20.21
CA SER A 239 13.83 8.67 -20.97
C SER A 239 13.91 9.90 -20.05
N MET A 240 14.69 10.90 -20.45
CA MET A 240 14.74 12.20 -19.75
C MET A 240 13.41 12.93 -19.85
N GLU A 241 12.71 12.79 -20.96
CA GLU A 241 11.37 13.35 -21.17
C GLU A 241 10.36 12.80 -20.16
N ALA A 242 10.36 11.48 -19.91
CA ALA A 242 9.54 10.87 -18.87
C ALA A 242 9.87 11.44 -17.47
N ALA A 243 11.15 11.67 -17.16
CA ALA A 243 11.57 12.27 -15.90
C ALA A 243 11.11 13.74 -15.78
N GLU A 244 11.15 14.51 -16.86
CA GLU A 244 10.65 15.89 -16.89
C GLU A 244 9.13 15.95 -16.69
N LEU A 245 8.35 15.12 -17.39
CA LEU A 245 6.90 15.04 -17.21
C LEU A 245 6.56 14.68 -15.76
N TYR A 246 7.23 13.66 -15.22
CA TYR A 246 7.06 13.25 -13.81
C TYR A 246 7.34 14.40 -12.85
N SER A 247 8.44 15.14 -13.03
CA SER A 247 8.82 16.26 -12.15
C SER A 247 7.81 17.42 -12.16
N LYS A 248 7.04 17.53 -13.23
CA LYS A 248 5.95 18.53 -13.40
C LYS A 248 4.59 18.01 -12.93
N GLY A 249 4.50 16.78 -12.42
CA GLY A 249 3.24 16.14 -12.05
C GLY A 249 2.35 15.77 -13.23
N ILE A 250 2.93 15.69 -14.45
CA ILE A 250 2.21 15.35 -15.69
C ILE A 250 2.29 13.83 -15.90
N MET A 251 1.17 13.21 -16.23
CA MET A 251 1.13 11.78 -16.50
C MET A 251 1.74 11.42 -17.84
N LEU A 252 2.51 10.34 -17.90
CA LEU A 252 3.16 9.89 -19.11
C LEU A 252 2.16 9.55 -20.22
N CYS A 253 0.98 9.02 -19.88
CA CYS A 253 -0.07 8.70 -20.86
C CYS A 253 -0.69 9.92 -21.54
N GLU A 254 -0.34 11.15 -21.15
CA GLU A 254 -0.70 12.37 -21.87
C GLU A 254 0.23 12.62 -23.08
N ASP A 255 1.43 12.04 -23.08
CA ASP A 255 2.33 12.04 -24.23
C ASP A 255 2.00 10.90 -25.20
N GLU A 256 1.93 11.19 -26.51
CA GLU A 256 1.49 10.23 -27.53
C GLU A 256 2.39 8.98 -27.65
N ALA A 257 3.68 9.09 -27.39
CA ALA A 257 4.60 7.95 -27.46
C ALA A 257 4.36 7.01 -26.28
N HIS A 258 4.29 7.55 -25.06
CA HIS A 258 4.04 6.78 -23.83
C HIS A 258 2.60 6.25 -23.80
N LYS A 259 1.61 7.00 -24.28
CA LYS A 259 0.22 6.55 -24.40
C LYS A 259 0.08 5.24 -25.16
N LYS A 260 0.80 5.10 -26.29
CA LYS A 260 0.83 3.85 -27.08
C LYS A 260 1.45 2.69 -26.30
N ILE A 261 2.43 2.97 -25.43
CA ILE A 261 3.07 1.96 -24.58
C ILE A 261 2.07 1.48 -23.52
N PHE A 262 1.47 2.41 -22.77
CA PHE A 262 0.48 2.07 -21.73
C PHE A 262 -0.74 1.36 -22.32
N PHE A 263 -1.21 1.77 -23.49
CA PHE A 263 -2.31 1.09 -24.17
C PHE A 263 -1.98 -0.38 -24.50
N ARG A 264 -0.78 -0.66 -25.05
CA ARG A 264 -0.35 -2.04 -25.33
C ARG A 264 -0.22 -2.89 -24.05
N ILE A 265 0.28 -2.29 -22.98
CA ILE A 265 0.37 -2.94 -21.66
C ILE A 265 -1.04 -3.24 -21.14
N ALA A 266 -1.96 -2.28 -21.20
CA ALA A 266 -3.35 -2.43 -20.78
C ALA A 266 -4.09 -3.56 -21.51
N VAL A 267 -3.89 -3.70 -22.83
CA VAL A 267 -4.47 -4.81 -23.62
C VAL A 267 -3.99 -6.16 -23.09
N LYS A 268 -2.68 -6.33 -22.88
CA LYS A 268 -2.13 -7.58 -22.35
C LYS A 268 -2.59 -7.90 -20.94
N ILE A 269 -2.78 -6.89 -20.09
CA ILE A 269 -3.32 -7.07 -18.73
C ILE A 269 -4.76 -7.60 -18.83
N LYS A 270 -5.59 -6.98 -19.66
CA LYS A 270 -6.98 -7.42 -19.89
C LYS A 270 -7.06 -8.86 -20.39
N GLU A 271 -6.23 -9.21 -21.37
CA GLU A 271 -6.15 -10.58 -21.89
C GLU A 271 -5.73 -11.59 -20.82
N ALA A 272 -4.68 -11.29 -20.03
CA ALA A 272 -4.12 -12.22 -19.07
C ALA A 272 -5.03 -12.47 -17.86
N PHE A 273 -5.77 -11.45 -17.44
CA PHE A 273 -6.65 -11.55 -16.26
C PHE A 273 -8.13 -11.70 -16.64
N SER A 274 -8.44 -11.83 -17.92
CA SER A 274 -9.83 -11.92 -18.42
C SER A 274 -10.70 -10.76 -17.93
N TRP A 275 -10.16 -9.55 -17.97
CA TRP A 275 -10.70 -8.32 -17.35
C TRP A 275 -11.31 -7.36 -18.37
#